data_edc61cb8ebb3ead4d086cb46589a5026
#
_entry.id   edc61cb8ebb3ead4d086cb46589a5026
#
_cell.length_a   1.000
_cell.length_b   1.000
_cell.length_c   1.000
_cell.angle_alpha   90.00
_cell.angle_beta   90.00
_cell.angle_gamma   90.00
#
_symmetry.space_group_name_H-M   'P 1'
#
loop_
_entity.id
_entity.type
_entity.pdbx_description
1 polymer ?
#
loop_
_entity_poly.entity_id
_entity_poly.type
_entity_poly.pdbx_seq_one_letter_code
_entity_poly.pdbx_strand_id
1 'polypeptide(L)'
;MSDAAAAAGADGVPEAVPLADDETVLWTGRPRLSAAIPAGVVGLGVGVGGLALAVGPAGGAGRVGVAVAALAVIVGASIPALAVLSLTNTRYVLTDRAASVKTGVVGRRVVRARLSMVENTAYEQSVTGSLFGYGTVTIQTAGGGVSFRRVDDPRDVRGLVDDNTGGGGDEGRREESIPGSLDAWRAVRDEVRLLRAAFDR
;
A
#
# COMPACT_ATOMS: atom_id res chain seq x y z
N MET A 1 -31.68 -8.27 11.93
CA MET A 1 -30.97 -7.11 11.33
C MET A 1 -29.55 -7.44 10.90
N SER A 2 -29.10 -8.71 10.98
CA SER A 2 -27.73 -9.16 10.60
C SER A 2 -27.56 -9.47 9.10
N ASP A 3 -28.60 -9.84 8.37
CA ASP A 3 -28.46 -10.24 6.96
C ASP A 3 -28.20 -9.09 5.97
N ALA A 4 -28.62 -7.87 6.29
CA ALA A 4 -28.39 -6.71 5.42
C ALA A 4 -26.93 -6.20 5.43
N ALA A 5 -26.22 -6.40 6.53
CA ALA A 5 -24.80 -6.02 6.64
C ALA A 5 -23.88 -7.02 5.91
N ALA A 6 -24.23 -8.31 5.94
CA ALA A 6 -23.51 -9.35 5.21
C ALA A 6 -23.66 -9.23 3.68
N ALA A 7 -24.85 -8.86 3.19
CA ALA A 7 -25.10 -8.65 1.77
C ALA A 7 -24.36 -7.42 1.20
N ALA A 8 -24.21 -6.33 1.97
CA ALA A 8 -23.48 -5.14 1.54
C ALA A 8 -21.96 -5.38 1.39
N GLY A 9 -21.40 -6.38 2.08
CA GLY A 9 -19.99 -6.76 1.96
C GLY A 9 -19.67 -7.64 0.74
N ALA A 10 -20.65 -8.38 0.22
CA ALA A 10 -20.46 -9.32 -0.87
C ALA A 10 -20.39 -8.67 -2.27
N ASP A 11 -21.04 -7.53 -2.47
CA ASP A 11 -21.11 -6.83 -3.76
C ASP A 11 -19.77 -6.29 -4.28
N GLY A 12 -18.72 -6.26 -3.45
CA GLY A 12 -17.39 -5.81 -3.83
C GLY A 12 -16.34 -6.91 -3.98
N VAL A 13 -16.68 -8.15 -3.63
CA VAL A 13 -15.72 -9.27 -3.63
C VAL A 13 -15.61 -9.86 -5.03
N PRO A 14 -14.41 -9.94 -5.62
CA PRO A 14 -14.24 -10.59 -6.91
C PRO A 14 -14.53 -12.09 -6.79
N GLU A 15 -15.35 -12.63 -7.68
CA GLU A 15 -15.68 -14.06 -7.81
C GLU A 15 -14.44 -14.99 -7.79
N ALA A 16 -13.26 -14.45 -8.11
CA ALA A 16 -12.00 -15.19 -8.10
C ALA A 16 -11.33 -15.31 -6.73
N VAL A 17 -11.86 -14.67 -5.67
CA VAL A 17 -11.33 -14.82 -4.32
C VAL A 17 -12.15 -15.92 -3.62
N PRO A 18 -11.54 -17.08 -3.31
CA PRO A 18 -12.25 -18.15 -2.63
C PRO A 18 -12.56 -17.69 -1.20
N LEU A 19 -13.83 -17.54 -0.89
CA LEU A 19 -14.34 -17.33 0.47
C LEU A 19 -14.82 -18.66 1.01
N ALA A 20 -14.61 -18.94 2.29
CA ALA A 20 -15.26 -20.03 2.98
C ALA A 20 -16.71 -19.64 3.34
N ASP A 21 -17.62 -20.60 3.45
CA ASP A 21 -19.06 -20.38 3.69
C ASP A 21 -19.33 -19.58 4.99
N ASP A 22 -18.40 -19.63 5.93
CA ASP A 22 -18.47 -18.99 7.24
C ASP A 22 -17.50 -17.80 7.39
N GLU A 23 -16.96 -17.29 6.28
CA GLU A 23 -15.98 -16.19 6.26
C GLU A 23 -16.67 -14.83 6.04
N THR A 24 -16.47 -13.93 6.97
CA THR A 24 -17.09 -12.59 6.93
C THR A 24 -16.13 -11.58 6.30
N VAL A 25 -16.61 -10.85 5.29
CA VAL A 25 -15.84 -9.77 4.66
C VAL A 25 -15.88 -8.54 5.55
N LEU A 26 -14.73 -8.10 6.01
CA LEU A 26 -14.57 -6.92 6.87
C LEU A 26 -14.34 -5.66 6.04
N TRP A 27 -13.56 -5.79 4.95
CA TRP A 27 -13.22 -4.66 4.12
C TRP A 27 -12.86 -5.12 2.69
N THR A 28 -13.24 -4.29 1.73
CA THR A 28 -12.83 -4.43 0.33
C THR A 28 -12.27 -3.12 -0.18
N GLY A 29 -11.21 -3.18 -0.97
CA GLY A 29 -10.56 -1.98 -1.48
C GLY A 29 -9.94 -2.14 -2.85
N ARG A 30 -9.55 -0.99 -3.39
CA ARG A 30 -8.84 -0.84 -4.66
C ARG A 30 -7.69 0.14 -4.49
N PRO A 31 -6.61 0.01 -5.28
CA PRO A 31 -5.61 1.06 -5.33
C PRO A 31 -6.20 2.38 -5.82
N ARG A 32 -5.79 3.48 -5.24
CA ARG A 32 -6.25 4.81 -5.61
C ARG A 32 -5.73 5.20 -7.00
N LEU A 33 -6.59 5.69 -7.87
CA LEU A 33 -6.23 6.09 -9.24
C LEU A 33 -5.27 7.29 -9.26
N SER A 34 -5.30 8.16 -8.25
CA SER A 34 -4.33 9.26 -8.11
C SER A 34 -2.87 8.78 -8.05
N ALA A 35 -2.65 7.52 -7.67
CA ALA A 35 -1.33 6.88 -7.71
C ALA A 35 -0.77 6.68 -9.15
N ALA A 36 -1.58 6.90 -10.20
CA ALA A 36 -1.11 6.93 -11.59
C ALA A 36 -0.59 8.31 -12.03
N ILE A 37 -0.79 9.38 -11.22
CA ILE A 37 -0.36 10.74 -11.57
C ILE A 37 1.13 10.83 -11.90
N PRO A 38 2.06 10.24 -11.10
CA PRO A 38 3.48 10.27 -11.45
C PRO A 38 3.79 9.61 -12.81
N ALA A 39 3.10 8.50 -13.12
CA ALA A 39 3.23 7.86 -14.42
C ALA A 39 2.70 8.74 -15.57
N GLY A 40 1.63 9.51 -15.31
CA GLY A 40 1.11 10.50 -16.25
C GLY A 40 2.10 11.61 -16.55
N VAL A 41 2.76 12.16 -15.52
CA VAL A 41 3.80 13.18 -15.66
C VAL A 41 4.99 12.65 -16.48
N VAL A 42 5.46 11.45 -16.18
CA VAL A 42 6.55 10.81 -16.92
C VAL A 42 6.13 10.56 -18.38
N GLY A 43 4.94 10.02 -18.61
CA GLY A 43 4.42 9.76 -19.96
C GLY A 43 4.30 11.05 -20.81
N LEU A 44 3.80 12.12 -20.18
CA LEU A 44 3.72 13.44 -20.81
C LEU A 44 5.13 13.97 -21.16
N GLY A 45 6.09 13.86 -20.24
CA GLY A 45 7.47 14.27 -20.46
C GLY A 45 8.12 13.52 -21.64
N VAL A 46 7.90 12.20 -21.73
CA VAL A 46 8.39 11.38 -22.85
C VAL A 46 7.73 11.80 -24.18
N GLY A 47 6.41 11.98 -24.19
CA GLY A 47 5.67 12.37 -25.38
C GLY A 47 6.09 13.73 -25.90
N VAL A 48 6.09 14.74 -25.02
CA VAL A 48 6.45 16.13 -25.38
C VAL A 48 7.95 16.23 -25.73
N GLY A 49 8.81 15.60 -24.95
CA GLY A 49 10.26 15.58 -25.21
C GLY A 49 10.62 14.94 -26.54
N GLY A 50 10.00 13.80 -26.84
CA GLY A 50 10.21 13.12 -28.13
C GLY A 50 9.65 13.92 -29.30
N LEU A 51 8.50 14.58 -29.15
CA LEU A 51 7.95 15.47 -30.16
C LEU A 51 8.88 16.68 -30.40
N ALA A 52 9.37 17.30 -29.33
CA ALA A 52 10.30 18.44 -29.44
C ALA A 52 11.61 18.07 -30.15
N LEU A 53 12.15 16.86 -29.87
CA LEU A 53 13.31 16.35 -30.57
C LEU A 53 13.02 16.07 -32.06
N ALA A 54 11.84 15.58 -32.38
CA ALA A 54 11.47 15.25 -33.76
C ALA A 54 11.27 16.50 -34.65
N VAL A 55 10.76 17.62 -34.07
CA VAL A 55 10.52 18.89 -34.81
C VAL A 55 11.69 19.87 -34.69
N GLY A 56 12.61 19.61 -33.72
CA GLY A 56 13.78 20.48 -33.47
C GLY A 56 14.88 20.29 -34.53
N PRO A 57 15.93 21.13 -34.46
CA PRO A 57 17.01 21.11 -35.45
C PRO A 57 17.79 19.82 -35.52
N ALA A 58 17.70 18.98 -34.48
CA ALA A 58 18.34 17.67 -34.44
C ALA A 58 17.51 16.53 -35.11
N GLY A 59 16.19 16.73 -35.28
CA GLY A 59 15.27 15.66 -35.71
C GLY A 59 15.08 15.52 -37.22
N GLY A 60 15.48 16.51 -38.01
CA GLY A 60 15.31 16.53 -39.46
C GLY A 60 13.83 16.52 -39.91
N ALA A 61 13.44 17.46 -40.75
CA ALA A 61 12.12 17.46 -41.38
C ALA A 61 12.01 16.32 -42.40
N GLY A 62 11.50 15.16 -42.00
CA GLY A 62 11.34 14.03 -42.88
C GLY A 62 10.59 12.87 -42.26
N ARG A 63 10.47 11.76 -42.98
CA ARG A 63 9.79 10.53 -42.51
C ARG A 63 10.34 10.00 -41.20
N VAL A 64 11.65 10.17 -40.94
CA VAL A 64 12.30 9.74 -39.70
C VAL A 64 11.82 10.57 -38.51
N GLY A 65 11.78 11.91 -38.67
CA GLY A 65 11.26 12.76 -37.59
C GLY A 65 9.81 12.44 -37.23
N VAL A 66 8.95 12.23 -38.24
CA VAL A 66 7.56 11.81 -38.01
C VAL A 66 7.46 10.46 -37.29
N ALA A 67 8.30 9.48 -37.67
CA ALA A 67 8.32 8.16 -37.05
C ALA A 67 8.76 8.25 -35.56
N VAL A 68 9.79 9.04 -35.26
CA VAL A 68 10.27 9.29 -33.89
C VAL A 68 9.18 9.99 -33.04
N ALA A 69 8.52 11.00 -33.60
CA ALA A 69 7.42 11.67 -32.92
C ALA A 69 6.26 10.72 -32.60
N ALA A 70 5.85 9.92 -33.59
CA ALA A 70 4.78 8.95 -33.41
C ALA A 70 5.12 7.91 -32.32
N LEU A 71 6.35 7.39 -32.36
CA LEU A 71 6.83 6.44 -31.36
C LEU A 71 6.85 7.06 -29.96
N ALA A 72 7.34 8.28 -29.81
CA ALA A 72 7.39 8.97 -28.53
C ALA A 72 6.00 9.21 -27.96
N VAL A 73 5.02 9.58 -28.77
CA VAL A 73 3.62 9.76 -28.36
C VAL A 73 3.02 8.41 -27.94
N ILE A 74 3.24 7.35 -28.69
CA ILE A 74 2.75 6.00 -28.35
C ILE A 74 3.35 5.52 -27.02
N VAL A 75 4.66 5.63 -26.86
CA VAL A 75 5.36 5.25 -25.62
C VAL A 75 4.90 6.12 -24.46
N GLY A 76 4.83 7.44 -24.64
CA GLY A 76 4.38 8.39 -23.64
C GLY A 76 2.95 8.12 -23.17
N ALA A 77 2.04 7.80 -24.07
CA ALA A 77 0.65 7.46 -23.73
C ALA A 77 0.52 6.06 -23.10
N SER A 78 1.37 5.10 -23.46
CA SER A 78 1.30 3.74 -22.91
C SER A 78 1.66 3.67 -21.43
N ILE A 79 2.57 4.54 -20.95
CA ILE A 79 3.01 4.55 -19.55
C ILE A 79 1.83 4.80 -18.60
N PRO A 80 1.07 5.89 -18.68
CA PRO A 80 -0.09 6.11 -17.81
C PRO A 80 -1.22 5.11 -18.09
N ALA A 81 -1.42 4.68 -19.32
CA ALA A 81 -2.44 3.69 -19.65
C ALA A 81 -2.19 2.36 -18.93
N LEU A 82 -0.97 1.84 -18.96
CA LEU A 82 -0.60 0.62 -18.24
C LEU A 82 -0.67 0.79 -16.73
N ALA A 83 -0.30 1.97 -16.21
CA ALA A 83 -0.44 2.28 -14.79
C ALA A 83 -1.92 2.23 -14.34
N VAL A 84 -2.81 2.91 -15.04
CA VAL A 84 -4.24 2.88 -14.75
C VAL A 84 -4.80 1.47 -14.90
N LEU A 85 -4.45 0.76 -15.96
CA LEU A 85 -4.91 -0.61 -16.20
C LEU A 85 -4.49 -1.56 -15.07
N SER A 86 -3.27 -1.43 -14.55
CA SER A 86 -2.80 -2.23 -13.41
C SER A 86 -3.56 -1.91 -12.12
N LEU A 87 -3.85 -0.64 -11.86
CA LEU A 87 -4.60 -0.20 -10.67
C LEU A 87 -6.06 -0.68 -10.73
N THR A 88 -6.72 -0.54 -11.87
CA THR A 88 -8.11 -0.94 -12.03
C THR A 88 -8.34 -2.44 -11.95
N ASN A 89 -7.32 -3.24 -12.32
CA ASN A 89 -7.37 -4.71 -12.24
C ASN A 89 -6.86 -5.28 -10.90
N THR A 90 -6.58 -4.44 -9.93
CA THR A 90 -6.19 -4.86 -8.58
C THR A 90 -7.38 -4.73 -7.62
N ARG A 91 -7.58 -5.74 -6.77
CA ARG A 91 -8.60 -5.78 -5.73
C ARG A 91 -8.00 -6.32 -4.44
N TYR A 92 -8.42 -5.74 -3.35
CA TYR A 92 -8.06 -6.15 -2.00
C TYR A 92 -9.32 -6.62 -1.28
N VAL A 93 -9.22 -7.70 -0.55
CA VAL A 93 -10.28 -8.24 0.29
C VAL A 93 -9.67 -8.62 1.62
N LEU A 94 -10.20 -8.07 2.68
CA LEU A 94 -9.89 -8.45 4.05
C LEU A 94 -11.11 -9.10 4.67
N THR A 95 -10.92 -10.28 5.21
CA THR A 95 -11.94 -11.04 5.92
C THR A 95 -11.52 -11.22 7.38
N ASP A 96 -12.38 -11.78 8.19
CA ASP A 96 -12.11 -12.17 9.59
C ASP A 96 -10.98 -13.23 9.71
N ARG A 97 -10.62 -13.91 8.62
CA ARG A 97 -9.63 -15.00 8.61
C ARG A 97 -8.43 -14.79 7.72
N ALA A 98 -8.56 -13.95 6.70
CA ALA A 98 -7.50 -13.81 5.70
C ALA A 98 -7.50 -12.44 5.01
N ALA A 99 -6.31 -12.03 4.61
CA ALA A 99 -6.08 -10.93 3.69
C ALA A 99 -5.78 -11.47 2.29
N SER A 100 -6.52 -11.00 1.28
CA SER A 100 -6.39 -11.48 -0.10
C SER A 100 -6.13 -10.34 -1.06
N VAL A 101 -5.20 -10.54 -1.99
CA VAL A 101 -4.91 -9.61 -3.08
C VAL A 101 -5.10 -10.32 -4.41
N LYS A 102 -6.00 -9.77 -5.21
CA LYS A 102 -6.17 -10.17 -6.61
C LYS A 102 -5.52 -9.14 -7.49
N THR A 103 -4.58 -9.57 -8.33
CA THR A 103 -3.93 -8.74 -9.34
C THR A 103 -3.97 -9.43 -10.69
N GLY A 104 -3.83 -8.65 -11.76
CA GLY A 104 -3.57 -9.18 -13.09
C GLY A 104 -4.33 -8.47 -14.19
N VAL A 105 -3.60 -8.10 -15.24
CA VAL A 105 -4.10 -7.50 -16.47
C VAL A 105 -4.27 -8.59 -17.55
N VAL A 106 -3.24 -9.41 -17.76
CA VAL A 106 -3.22 -10.48 -18.75
C VAL A 106 -3.45 -11.86 -18.13
N GLY A 107 -3.10 -12.01 -16.86
CA GLY A 107 -3.31 -13.22 -16.05
C GLY A 107 -3.95 -12.89 -14.70
N ARG A 108 -4.51 -13.88 -14.04
CA ARG A 108 -5.08 -13.71 -12.68
C ARG A 108 -4.10 -14.27 -11.67
N ARG A 109 -3.71 -13.46 -10.71
CA ARG A 109 -2.94 -13.90 -9.54
C ARG A 109 -3.72 -13.51 -8.28
N VAL A 110 -3.98 -14.49 -7.44
CA VAL A 110 -4.56 -14.30 -6.12
C VAL A 110 -3.52 -14.74 -5.10
N VAL A 111 -3.19 -13.85 -4.18
CA VAL A 111 -2.34 -14.15 -3.03
C VAL A 111 -3.19 -13.99 -1.79
N ARG A 112 -3.14 -14.98 -0.91
CA ARG A 112 -3.92 -15.02 0.32
C ARG A 112 -2.98 -15.26 1.50
N ALA A 113 -3.11 -14.46 2.55
CA ALA A 113 -2.42 -14.61 3.82
C ALA A 113 -3.46 -14.84 4.92
N ARG A 114 -3.29 -15.89 5.72
CA ARG A 114 -4.17 -16.15 6.87
C ARG A 114 -3.81 -15.21 8.01
N LEU A 115 -4.79 -14.58 8.63
CA LEU A 115 -4.57 -13.65 9.74
C LEU A 115 -3.97 -14.36 10.95
N SER A 116 -4.32 -15.62 11.19
CA SER A 116 -3.73 -16.43 12.28
C SER A 116 -2.23 -16.73 12.13
N MET A 117 -1.63 -16.46 10.97
CA MET A 117 -0.20 -16.65 10.68
C MET A 117 0.54 -15.31 10.50
N VAL A 118 -0.09 -14.20 10.80
CA VAL A 118 0.53 -12.89 10.69
C VAL A 118 1.53 -12.70 11.83
N GLU A 119 2.75 -12.36 11.46
CA GLU A 119 3.86 -12.09 12.38
C GLU A 119 4.07 -10.59 12.58
N ASN A 120 3.83 -9.83 11.52
CA ASN A 120 4.04 -8.39 11.55
C ASN A 120 3.12 -7.67 10.55
N THR A 121 2.62 -6.52 10.97
CA THR A 121 1.85 -5.60 10.13
C THR A 121 2.53 -4.24 10.11
N ALA A 122 2.93 -3.79 8.94
CA ALA A 122 3.54 -2.48 8.74
C ALA A 122 2.71 -1.64 7.79
N TYR A 123 2.67 -0.32 8.00
CA TYR A 123 2.17 0.59 6.99
C TYR A 123 3.25 1.59 6.58
N GLU A 124 3.25 1.94 5.32
CA GLU A 124 4.17 2.91 4.74
C GLU A 124 3.39 3.95 3.96
N GLN A 125 3.77 5.19 4.10
CA GLN A 125 3.19 6.29 3.36
C GLN A 125 4.31 7.14 2.77
N SER A 126 4.38 7.16 1.43
CA SER A 126 5.33 8.00 0.71
C SER A 126 4.91 9.47 0.76
N VAL A 127 5.80 10.39 0.38
CA VAL A 127 5.49 11.83 0.31
C VAL A 127 4.29 12.08 -0.59
N THR A 128 4.24 11.43 -1.77
CA THR A 128 3.08 11.51 -2.67
C THR A 128 1.84 10.86 -2.05
N GLY A 129 2.00 9.77 -1.31
CA GLY A 129 0.92 9.13 -0.57
C GLY A 129 0.35 10.03 0.51
N SER A 130 1.19 10.76 1.24
CA SER A 130 0.76 11.73 2.24
C SER A 130 -0.02 12.90 1.61
N LEU A 131 0.44 13.40 0.46
CA LEU A 131 -0.25 14.50 -0.24
C LEU A 131 -1.60 14.08 -0.82
N PHE A 132 -1.71 12.84 -1.29
CA PHE A 132 -2.92 12.33 -1.95
C PHE A 132 -3.75 11.38 -1.06
N GLY A 133 -3.40 11.18 0.20
CA GLY A 133 -4.15 10.38 1.18
C GLY A 133 -4.15 8.88 0.90
N TYR A 134 -3.08 8.32 0.34
CA TYR A 134 -2.95 6.88 0.15
C TYR A 134 -1.67 6.31 0.77
N GLY A 135 -1.65 5.01 1.06
CA GLY A 135 -0.47 4.33 1.58
C GLY A 135 -0.47 2.84 1.26
N THR A 136 0.51 2.15 1.80
CA THR A 136 0.67 0.70 1.63
C THR A 136 0.61 0.03 3.00
N VAL A 137 -0.22 -0.99 3.14
CA VAL A 137 -0.25 -1.87 4.32
C VAL A 137 0.38 -3.19 3.91
N THR A 138 1.42 -3.61 4.61
CA THR A 138 2.12 -4.86 4.38
C THR A 138 1.86 -5.80 5.55
N ILE A 139 1.36 -6.98 5.25
CA ILE A 139 1.03 -8.04 6.19
C ILE A 139 2.04 -9.17 5.93
N GLN A 140 2.89 -9.46 6.90
CA GLN A 140 3.93 -10.48 6.81
C GLN A 140 3.53 -11.74 7.57
N THR A 141 3.78 -12.89 6.96
CA THR A 141 3.56 -14.22 7.56
C THR A 141 4.81 -15.08 7.34
N ALA A 142 4.99 -16.14 8.14
CA ALA A 142 6.11 -17.07 8.00
C ALA A 142 6.28 -17.67 6.60
N GLY A 143 5.20 -17.79 5.83
CA GLY A 143 5.19 -18.35 4.47
C GLY A 143 5.22 -17.31 3.35
N GLY A 144 5.42 -16.04 3.65
CA GLY A 144 5.33 -14.92 2.71
C GLY A 144 4.37 -13.84 3.19
N GLY A 145 4.14 -12.81 2.38
CA GLY A 145 3.31 -11.69 2.79
C GLY A 145 2.36 -11.20 1.70
N VAL A 146 1.43 -10.36 2.11
CA VAL A 146 0.47 -9.68 1.25
C VAL A 146 0.61 -8.18 1.46
N SER A 147 0.59 -7.40 0.38
CA SER A 147 0.66 -5.93 0.47
C SER A 147 -0.55 -5.30 -0.19
N PHE A 148 -1.28 -4.50 0.56
CA PHE A 148 -2.34 -3.63 0.08
C PHE A 148 -1.72 -2.29 -0.32
N ARG A 149 -1.39 -2.14 -1.58
CA ARG A 149 -0.66 -0.97 -2.09
C ARG A 149 -1.61 0.14 -2.49
N ARG A 150 -1.27 1.38 -2.10
CA ARG A 150 -1.98 2.59 -2.53
C ARG A 150 -3.45 2.58 -2.14
N VAL A 151 -3.74 2.06 -0.96
CA VAL A 151 -5.08 2.08 -0.38
C VAL A 151 -5.36 3.41 0.29
N ASP A 152 -6.63 3.78 0.33
CA ASP A 152 -7.10 4.89 1.13
C ASP A 152 -7.03 4.51 2.61
N ASP A 153 -6.75 5.49 3.46
CA ASP A 153 -6.72 5.34 4.92
C ASP A 153 -5.99 4.09 5.42
N PRO A 154 -4.67 3.96 5.11
CA PRO A 154 -3.91 2.75 5.41
C PRO A 154 -3.83 2.43 6.91
N ARG A 155 -4.07 3.44 7.78
CA ARG A 155 -4.10 3.26 9.24
C ARG A 155 -5.32 2.48 9.68
N ASP A 156 -6.48 2.80 9.10
CA ASP A 156 -7.74 2.13 9.42
C ASP A 156 -7.72 0.68 8.95
N VAL A 157 -7.18 0.45 7.74
CA VAL A 157 -6.99 -0.91 7.21
C VAL A 157 -6.03 -1.72 8.09
N ARG A 158 -4.93 -1.11 8.56
CA ARG A 158 -4.01 -1.74 9.50
C ARG A 158 -4.72 -2.09 10.82
N GLY A 159 -5.49 -1.16 11.40
CA GLY A 159 -6.26 -1.41 12.61
C GLY A 159 -7.20 -2.61 12.46
N LEU A 160 -7.92 -2.71 11.34
CA LEU A 160 -8.77 -3.86 11.05
C LEU A 160 -7.99 -5.19 10.97
N VAL A 161 -6.78 -5.17 10.42
CA VAL A 161 -5.90 -6.36 10.39
C VAL A 161 -5.47 -6.72 11.81
N ASP A 162 -4.96 -5.76 12.57
CA ASP A 162 -4.44 -5.97 13.92
C ASP A 162 -5.55 -6.47 14.87
N ASP A 163 -6.76 -5.94 14.77
CA ASP A 163 -7.94 -6.36 15.55
C ASP A 163 -8.35 -7.82 15.27
N ASN A 164 -8.11 -8.33 14.05
CA ASN A 164 -8.51 -9.66 13.63
C ASN A 164 -7.34 -10.68 13.58
N THR A 165 -6.14 -10.29 13.94
CA THR A 165 -4.93 -11.14 13.92
C THR A 165 -4.76 -11.98 15.20
N GLY A 166 -5.76 -12.06 16.09
CA GLY A 166 -5.65 -12.88 17.33
C GLY A 166 -4.56 -12.43 18.32
N GLY A 167 -3.75 -11.46 17.95
CA GLY A 167 -2.77 -10.76 18.77
C GLY A 167 -3.25 -9.37 19.21
N GLY A 168 -4.46 -9.00 18.84
CA GLY A 168 -5.08 -7.70 19.07
C GLY A 168 -5.49 -7.41 20.52
N GLY A 169 -4.92 -8.14 21.48
CA GLY A 169 -5.19 -7.90 22.90
C GLY A 169 -4.27 -6.85 23.55
N ASP A 170 -3.02 -6.68 23.12
CA ASP A 170 -2.10 -5.88 23.94
C ASP A 170 -0.94 -5.18 23.20
N GLU A 171 -0.66 -5.47 21.92
CA GLU A 171 0.51 -4.88 21.25
C GLU A 171 0.21 -3.60 20.45
N GLY A 172 -1.02 -3.39 20.01
CA GLY A 172 -1.44 -2.15 19.33
C GLY A 172 -1.70 -0.98 20.27
N ARG A 173 -1.74 -1.23 21.57
CA ARG A 173 -1.86 -0.22 22.63
C ARG A 173 -0.59 -0.10 23.48
N ARG A 174 0.49 -0.64 23.01
CA ARG A 174 1.79 -0.13 23.39
C ARG A 174 2.00 1.21 22.68
N GLU A 175 1.30 2.25 23.16
CA GLU A 175 1.98 3.52 23.36
C GLU A 175 3.39 3.13 23.75
N GLU A 176 4.42 3.75 23.17
CA GLU A 176 5.82 3.58 23.57
C GLU A 176 5.91 3.49 25.10
N SER A 177 5.55 2.36 25.67
CA SER A 177 5.75 2.12 27.09
C SER A 177 7.24 1.92 27.20
N ILE A 178 7.90 3.00 27.55
CA ILE A 178 9.30 3.01 27.94
C ILE A 178 9.49 1.78 28.83
N PRO A 179 10.37 0.83 28.45
CA PRO A 179 10.55 -0.40 29.22
C PRO A 179 10.89 -0.06 30.67
N GLY A 180 10.13 -0.57 31.61
CA GLY A 180 10.33 -0.34 33.03
C GLY A 180 9.23 0.53 33.67
N SER A 181 9.02 0.31 34.97
CA SER A 181 8.11 1.13 35.77
C SER A 181 8.67 2.55 35.97
N LEU A 182 7.79 3.53 36.24
CA LEU A 182 8.23 4.89 36.59
C LEU A 182 9.23 4.91 37.75
N ASP A 183 9.16 3.94 38.65
CA ASP A 183 10.07 3.83 39.77
C ASP A 183 11.46 3.33 39.33
N ALA A 184 11.52 2.42 38.35
CA ALA A 184 12.80 2.00 37.74
C ALA A 184 13.48 3.19 37.04
N TRP A 185 12.73 4.03 36.33
CA TRP A 185 13.26 5.23 35.68
C TRP A 185 13.71 6.31 36.68
N ARG A 186 13.03 6.43 37.82
CA ARG A 186 13.47 7.31 38.92
C ARG A 186 14.77 6.83 39.51
N ALA A 187 14.92 5.51 39.75
CA ALA A 187 16.15 4.93 40.28
C ALA A 187 17.36 5.16 39.32
N VAL A 188 17.15 4.93 38.02
CA VAL A 188 18.21 5.21 37.01
C VAL A 188 18.60 6.69 37.00
N ARG A 189 17.64 7.59 37.08
CA ARG A 189 17.90 9.04 37.10
C ARG A 189 18.70 9.44 38.35
N ASP A 190 18.39 8.85 39.49
CA ASP A 190 19.09 9.20 40.77
C ASP A 190 20.50 8.65 40.76
N GLU A 191 20.74 7.45 40.19
CA GLU A 191 22.07 6.89 39.99
C GLU A 191 22.94 7.74 39.07
N VAL A 192 22.38 8.21 37.94
CA VAL A 192 23.05 9.13 37.00
C VAL A 192 23.43 10.44 37.67
N ARG A 193 22.60 10.97 38.60
CA ARG A 193 22.94 12.19 39.39
C ARG A 193 24.10 11.95 40.33
N LEU A 194 24.15 10.79 41.01
CA LEU A 194 25.26 10.44 41.88
C LEU A 194 26.55 10.31 41.11
N LEU A 195 26.54 9.66 39.96
CA LEU A 195 27.69 9.55 39.07
C LEU A 195 28.19 10.92 38.62
N ARG A 196 27.29 11.80 38.20
CA ARG A 196 27.64 13.18 37.79
C ARG A 196 28.29 13.97 38.94
N ALA A 197 27.77 13.87 40.16
CA ALA A 197 28.34 14.52 41.33
C ALA A 197 29.72 13.97 41.72
N ALA A 198 30.00 12.71 41.36
CA ALA A 198 31.33 12.10 41.60
C ALA A 198 32.41 12.56 40.58
N PHE A 199 31.98 12.91 39.35
CA PHE A 199 32.87 13.43 38.29
C PHE A 199 33.14 14.94 38.41
N ASP A 200 32.31 15.69 39.11
CA ASP A 200 32.49 17.14 39.32
C ASP A 200 33.37 17.47 40.55
N ARG A 201 34.02 16.46 41.16
CA ARG A 201 35.02 16.60 42.21
C ARG A 201 36.42 16.40 41.69
#